data_95c4cf9085fab9091d8fe2f812d76c35
#
_entry.id   95c4cf9085fab9091d8fe2f812d76c35
#
_cell.length_a   1.000
_cell.length_b   1.000
_cell.length_c   1.000
_cell.angle_alpha   90.00
_cell.angle_beta   90.00
_cell.angle_gamma   90.00
#
_symmetry.space_group_name_H-M   'P 1'
#
loop_
_entity.id
_entity.type
_entity.pdbx_description
1 polymer ?
#
loop_
_entity_poly.entity_id
_entity_poly.type
_entity_poly.pdbx_seq_one_letter_code
_entity_poly.pdbx_strand_id
1 'polypeptide(L)'
;MSAHPVGEFRPSDPSSETLDDSPAAPPPSRPAALASGAQLLHEVYLAYRDQFDLVTRRAHARFERQDWSGAQRDARERLLLYSQFVGWVQRDITALLGSRSDDHRVWASLKERYAGLTQGSADCEIARTFFNSVARRVHQTVGISPDTEFLDCEYYGSVTGDDATLRHYPVAGNVAATFDRMLDDLQFTGQFEDRRRDVELAAEAFRQEVARLAPGKTPEAIEVWPAAYYRNKAAYVVGRVMLGEELLPLVVALVHRQDGLAIDAVLLSTDDVSVVFGFTRSYFHVDAPHPAGAVRFLHSIMDGKRAHELYTAIGFNRHGKSELYRTLRAEFSNRMSCFEPAEGEPGLVMNVFRYPSLQVVFKVIRDRFGAPKRTTRRAVRDKYQLVFVHDRVGRLADAQEFEHLEFKKEWFAPELLAELQRNAGRTVQVDDDRVVIRHLYTERQVEPLDVFLVRAPAETAERAIVGYGNAIRDLAAANIFTGDMLLKNFGVTRHGRVIFYDYDELCLLTDCRFRRLPEAVHPEDEMAAEPWFHVGDSDVFPEQFRPFLVPNGRLGEVFLEHHAELLTVDYWLAMQQRQRAGEVVEFFPYPQARRLGEAVGR
;
A
#
# COMPACT_ATOMS: atom_id res chain seq x y z
N MET A 1 -25.15 -31.86 21.81
CA MET A 1 -26.26 -30.92 21.53
C MET A 1 -25.90 -30.17 20.26
N SER A 2 -26.81 -30.16 19.34
CA SER A 2 -26.69 -30.07 17.88
C SER A 2 -26.08 -28.80 17.34
N ALA A 3 -25.13 -28.96 16.41
CA ALA A 3 -24.63 -27.91 15.51
C ALA A 3 -25.66 -27.68 14.38
N HIS A 4 -26.06 -26.43 14.14
CA HIS A 4 -26.82 -26.06 12.94
C HIS A 4 -25.83 -25.71 11.82
N PRO A 5 -26.02 -26.24 10.60
CA PRO A 5 -25.20 -25.89 9.45
C PRO A 5 -25.66 -24.55 8.87
N VAL A 6 -24.69 -23.75 8.46
CA VAL A 6 -24.86 -22.50 7.69
C VAL A 6 -25.39 -22.87 6.31
N GLY A 7 -26.58 -22.37 5.97
CA GLY A 7 -27.25 -22.64 4.70
C GLY A 7 -26.48 -22.07 3.50
N GLU A 8 -26.24 -22.94 2.54
CA GLU A 8 -25.81 -22.59 1.19
C GLU A 8 -26.93 -21.80 0.49
N PHE A 9 -26.59 -20.62 0.01
CA PHE A 9 -27.46 -19.81 -0.84
C PHE A 9 -27.48 -20.46 -2.23
N ARG A 10 -28.52 -21.24 -2.53
CA ARG A 10 -28.82 -21.68 -3.90
C ARG A 10 -29.61 -20.59 -4.60
N PRO A 11 -29.24 -20.19 -5.84
CA PRO A 11 -30.08 -19.30 -6.62
C PRO A 11 -31.35 -20.07 -7.02
N SER A 12 -32.51 -19.45 -6.79
CA SER A 12 -33.81 -19.93 -7.22
C SER A 12 -33.93 -19.98 -8.74
N ASP A 13 -34.43 -21.09 -9.24
CA ASP A 13 -34.71 -21.40 -10.65
C ASP A 13 -35.71 -20.36 -11.24
N PRO A 14 -35.40 -19.69 -12.36
CA PRO A 14 -36.31 -18.70 -12.95
C PRO A 14 -37.25 -19.33 -13.98
N SER A 15 -38.14 -20.21 -13.54
CA SER A 15 -39.20 -20.76 -14.40
C SER A 15 -40.53 -20.75 -13.71
N SER A 16 -41.13 -19.56 -13.56
CA SER A 16 -42.59 -19.32 -13.52
C SER A 16 -42.91 -17.87 -13.11
N GLU A 17 -42.38 -16.88 -13.77
CA GLU A 17 -43.01 -15.56 -13.78
C GLU A 17 -43.65 -15.33 -15.14
N THR A 18 -44.98 -15.22 -15.10
CA THR A 18 -45.80 -14.79 -16.23
C THR A 18 -45.27 -13.47 -16.73
N LEU A 19 -44.80 -13.46 -18.01
CA LEU A 19 -44.44 -12.25 -18.76
C LEU A 19 -45.63 -11.30 -18.71
N ASP A 20 -45.50 -10.20 -17.99
CA ASP A 20 -46.39 -9.04 -18.09
C ASP A 20 -46.11 -8.38 -19.44
N ASP A 21 -47.06 -8.53 -20.37
CA ASP A 21 -47.01 -8.01 -21.73
C ASP A 21 -47.33 -6.49 -21.77
N SER A 22 -46.93 -5.74 -20.77
CA SER A 22 -46.97 -4.28 -20.82
C SER A 22 -45.95 -3.76 -21.81
N PRO A 23 -46.29 -2.89 -22.75
CA PRO A 23 -45.34 -2.36 -23.73
C PRO A 23 -44.22 -1.63 -23.01
N ALA A 24 -42.97 -2.05 -23.25
CA ALA A 24 -41.77 -1.44 -22.69
C ALA A 24 -41.85 0.09 -22.89
N ALA A 25 -41.66 0.84 -21.85
CA ALA A 25 -41.64 2.30 -21.89
C ALA A 25 -40.68 2.78 -23.00
N PRO A 26 -41.04 3.77 -23.80
CA PRO A 26 -40.17 4.26 -24.87
C PRO A 26 -38.82 4.72 -24.25
N PRO A 27 -37.70 4.47 -24.94
CA PRO A 27 -36.38 4.85 -24.43
C PRO A 27 -36.37 6.36 -24.12
N PRO A 28 -35.79 6.77 -23.00
CA PRO A 28 -35.78 8.16 -22.58
C PRO A 28 -35.16 9.07 -23.64
N SER A 29 -35.67 10.29 -23.78
CA SER A 29 -35.10 11.31 -24.69
C SER A 29 -33.62 11.55 -24.35
N ARG A 30 -32.81 11.96 -25.34
CA ARG A 30 -31.37 12.21 -25.16
C ARG A 30 -31.03 13.08 -23.94
N PRO A 31 -31.70 14.23 -23.68
CA PRO A 31 -31.44 15.04 -22.46
C PRO A 31 -31.81 14.32 -21.16
N ALA A 32 -32.90 13.55 -21.16
CA ALA A 32 -33.34 12.81 -19.98
C ALA A 32 -32.38 11.64 -19.66
N ALA A 33 -31.92 10.90 -20.67
CA ALA A 33 -30.94 9.82 -20.47
C ALA A 33 -29.59 10.33 -19.95
N LEU A 34 -29.12 11.50 -20.42
CA LEU A 34 -27.89 12.13 -19.93
C LEU A 34 -28.03 12.63 -18.49
N ALA A 35 -29.17 13.25 -18.14
CA ALA A 35 -29.43 13.66 -16.77
C ALA A 35 -29.48 12.47 -15.84
N SER A 36 -30.23 11.42 -16.20
CA SER A 36 -30.32 10.17 -15.43
C SER A 36 -28.98 9.44 -15.32
N GLY A 37 -28.15 9.46 -16.38
CA GLY A 37 -26.82 8.82 -16.36
C GLY A 37 -25.84 9.52 -15.44
N ALA A 38 -25.78 10.86 -15.44
CA ALA A 38 -24.93 11.61 -14.53
C ALA A 38 -25.39 11.46 -13.07
N GLN A 39 -26.72 11.47 -12.86
CA GLN A 39 -27.31 11.26 -11.55
C GLN A 39 -27.00 9.85 -11.02
N LEU A 40 -27.17 8.81 -11.83
CA LEU A 40 -26.83 7.43 -11.49
C LEU A 40 -25.37 7.29 -11.06
N LEU A 41 -24.44 7.86 -11.84
CA LEU A 41 -23.01 7.84 -11.49
C LEU A 41 -22.73 8.52 -10.16
N HIS A 42 -23.41 9.64 -9.88
CA HIS A 42 -23.26 10.38 -8.64
C HIS A 42 -23.85 9.64 -7.43
N GLU A 43 -25.06 9.09 -7.57
CA GLU A 43 -25.71 8.33 -6.49
C GLU A 43 -24.92 7.08 -6.11
N VAL A 44 -24.40 6.34 -7.10
CA VAL A 44 -23.57 5.17 -6.85
C VAL A 44 -22.23 5.57 -6.21
N TYR A 45 -21.65 6.71 -6.61
CA TYR A 45 -20.48 7.26 -5.94
C TYR A 45 -20.75 7.58 -4.47
N LEU A 46 -21.86 8.26 -4.15
CA LEU A 46 -22.24 8.57 -2.78
C LEU A 46 -22.43 7.29 -1.95
N ALA A 47 -23.12 6.29 -2.50
CA ALA A 47 -23.30 4.99 -1.84
C ALA A 47 -21.94 4.28 -1.58
N TYR A 48 -21.00 4.37 -2.53
CA TYR A 48 -19.63 3.91 -2.31
C TYR A 48 -18.95 4.64 -1.14
N ARG A 49 -19.06 5.99 -1.09
CA ARG A 49 -18.46 6.79 -0.02
C ARG A 49 -19.04 6.44 1.33
N ASP A 50 -20.36 6.36 1.43
CA ASP A 50 -21.05 5.99 2.67
C ASP A 50 -20.59 4.62 3.19
N GLN A 51 -20.50 3.62 2.31
CA GLN A 51 -20.03 2.28 2.68
C GLN A 51 -18.54 2.29 3.07
N PHE A 52 -17.70 3.05 2.35
CA PHE A 52 -16.29 3.21 2.67
C PHE A 52 -16.09 3.83 4.06
N ASP A 53 -16.86 4.88 4.38
CA ASP A 53 -16.80 5.57 5.67
C ASP A 53 -17.34 4.69 6.79
N LEU A 54 -18.42 3.93 6.53
CA LEU A 54 -18.98 2.97 7.49
C LEU A 54 -17.94 1.92 7.89
N VAL A 55 -17.27 1.30 6.89
CA VAL A 55 -16.23 0.29 7.15
C VAL A 55 -15.04 0.93 7.88
N THR A 56 -14.66 2.15 7.49
CA THR A 56 -13.54 2.88 8.11
C THR A 56 -13.82 3.15 9.60
N ARG A 57 -15.01 3.60 9.96
CA ARG A 57 -15.38 3.93 11.33
C ARG A 57 -15.47 2.70 12.25
N ARG A 58 -15.66 1.49 11.71
CA ARG A 58 -15.60 0.25 12.52
C ARG A 58 -14.24 0.06 13.20
N ALA A 59 -13.18 0.63 12.67
CA ALA A 59 -11.80 0.40 13.13
C ALA A 59 -11.60 0.78 14.61
N HIS A 60 -12.21 1.85 15.09
CA HIS A 60 -12.16 2.24 16.50
C HIS A 60 -12.72 1.12 17.41
N ALA A 61 -13.94 0.65 17.14
CA ALA A 61 -14.57 -0.41 17.93
C ALA A 61 -13.82 -1.75 17.81
N ARG A 62 -13.22 -2.06 16.63
CA ARG A 62 -12.37 -3.24 16.45
C ARG A 62 -11.12 -3.16 17.34
N PHE A 63 -10.46 -1.99 17.34
CA PHE A 63 -9.29 -1.74 18.18
C PHE A 63 -9.62 -1.87 19.66
N GLU A 64 -10.63 -1.16 20.16
CA GLU A 64 -11.06 -1.19 21.57
C GLU A 64 -11.40 -2.61 22.06
N ARG A 65 -12.00 -3.44 21.20
CA ARG A 65 -12.39 -4.84 21.51
C ARG A 65 -11.30 -5.87 21.18
N GLN A 66 -10.16 -5.45 20.68
CA GLN A 66 -9.10 -6.34 20.19
C GLN A 66 -9.59 -7.35 19.12
N ASP A 67 -10.62 -6.96 18.33
CA ASP A 67 -11.14 -7.81 17.26
C ASP A 67 -10.27 -7.70 15.99
N TRP A 68 -9.07 -8.27 16.06
CA TRP A 68 -8.07 -8.21 14.99
C TRP A 68 -8.53 -8.95 13.73
N SER A 69 -9.25 -10.05 13.89
CA SER A 69 -9.82 -10.79 12.76
C SER A 69 -10.90 -9.97 12.04
N GLY A 70 -11.74 -9.25 12.79
CA GLY A 70 -12.70 -8.29 12.26
C GLY A 70 -12.01 -7.13 11.53
N ALA A 71 -10.97 -6.56 12.11
CA ALA A 71 -10.18 -5.50 11.48
C ALA A 71 -9.56 -5.96 10.14
N GLN A 72 -9.09 -7.21 10.05
CA GLN A 72 -8.59 -7.78 8.79
C GLN A 72 -9.68 -7.97 7.74
N ARG A 73 -10.88 -8.41 8.15
CA ARG A 73 -12.04 -8.52 7.25
C ARG A 73 -12.45 -7.14 6.72
N ASP A 74 -12.55 -6.14 7.61
CA ASP A 74 -12.88 -4.76 7.25
C ASP A 74 -11.84 -4.15 6.29
N ALA A 75 -10.55 -4.40 6.50
CA ALA A 75 -9.49 -3.96 5.58
C ALA A 75 -9.64 -4.59 4.18
N ARG A 76 -9.96 -5.89 4.11
CA ARG A 76 -10.18 -6.60 2.84
C ARG A 76 -11.47 -6.12 2.16
N GLU A 77 -12.56 -5.94 2.90
CA GLU A 77 -13.82 -5.36 2.41
C GLU A 77 -13.54 -4.01 1.75
N ARG A 78 -12.86 -3.09 2.44
CA ARG A 78 -12.54 -1.73 1.96
C ARG A 78 -11.72 -1.72 0.67
N LEU A 79 -10.77 -2.65 0.52
CA LEU A 79 -9.97 -2.78 -0.72
C LEU A 79 -10.81 -3.18 -1.94
N LEU A 80 -11.86 -3.98 -1.74
CA LEU A 80 -12.69 -4.50 -2.82
C LEU A 80 -13.82 -3.55 -3.22
N LEU A 81 -14.32 -2.71 -2.28
CA LEU A 81 -15.47 -1.84 -2.47
C LEU A 81 -15.41 -1.04 -3.77
N TYR A 82 -14.34 -0.32 -4.01
CA TYR A 82 -14.21 0.55 -5.18
C TYR A 82 -14.45 -0.21 -6.50
N SER A 83 -13.80 -1.38 -6.62
CA SER A 83 -13.91 -2.19 -7.84
C SER A 83 -15.30 -2.78 -8.04
N GLN A 84 -16.00 -3.12 -6.94
CA GLN A 84 -17.36 -3.62 -6.96
C GLN A 84 -18.33 -2.53 -7.44
N PHE A 85 -18.29 -1.34 -6.83
CA PHE A 85 -19.16 -0.23 -7.19
C PHE A 85 -18.94 0.26 -8.61
N VAL A 86 -17.67 0.40 -9.05
CA VAL A 86 -17.35 0.72 -10.44
C VAL A 86 -17.87 -0.36 -11.41
N GLY A 87 -17.80 -1.64 -11.03
CA GLY A 87 -18.33 -2.74 -11.84
C GLY A 87 -19.85 -2.74 -11.95
N TRP A 88 -20.55 -2.40 -10.86
CA TRP A 88 -22.00 -2.29 -10.86
C TRP A 88 -22.47 -1.13 -11.73
N VAL A 89 -21.99 0.08 -11.48
CA VAL A 89 -22.41 1.26 -12.23
C VAL A 89 -22.01 1.19 -13.70
N GLN A 90 -20.91 0.51 -14.04
CA GLN A 90 -20.54 0.28 -15.43
C GLN A 90 -21.65 -0.50 -16.18
N ARG A 91 -22.18 -1.57 -15.59
CA ARG A 91 -23.27 -2.36 -16.20
C ARG A 91 -24.53 -1.52 -16.33
N ASP A 92 -24.91 -0.81 -15.28
CA ASP A 92 -26.14 -0.04 -15.23
C ASP A 92 -26.11 1.15 -16.20
N ILE A 93 -25.00 1.89 -16.28
CA ILE A 93 -24.84 3.00 -17.22
C ILE A 93 -24.79 2.51 -18.67
N THR A 94 -24.17 1.36 -18.92
CA THR A 94 -24.15 0.75 -20.25
C THR A 94 -25.56 0.33 -20.68
N ALA A 95 -26.35 -0.26 -19.78
CA ALA A 95 -27.75 -0.60 -20.04
C ALA A 95 -28.61 0.65 -20.28
N LEU A 96 -28.43 1.71 -19.49
CA LEU A 96 -29.17 2.97 -19.60
C LEU A 96 -28.88 3.67 -20.95
N LEU A 97 -27.62 3.69 -21.39
CA LEU A 97 -27.21 4.35 -22.63
C LEU A 97 -27.46 3.49 -23.87
N GLY A 98 -27.55 2.17 -23.74
CA GLY A 98 -27.76 1.22 -24.82
C GLY A 98 -26.68 1.34 -25.92
N SER A 99 -27.10 1.44 -27.18
CA SER A 99 -26.19 1.59 -28.33
C SER A 99 -25.32 2.86 -28.31
N ARG A 100 -25.56 3.79 -27.37
CA ARG A 100 -24.79 5.04 -27.24
C ARG A 100 -23.71 4.94 -26.15
N SER A 101 -23.56 3.79 -25.53
CA SER A 101 -22.57 3.60 -24.43
C SER A 101 -21.13 3.91 -24.86
N ASP A 102 -20.80 3.69 -26.15
CA ASP A 102 -19.46 3.93 -26.69
C ASP A 102 -19.30 5.31 -27.37
N ASP A 103 -20.35 6.16 -27.35
CA ASP A 103 -20.30 7.50 -27.95
C ASP A 103 -19.57 8.49 -27.03
N HIS A 104 -18.36 8.88 -27.41
CA HIS A 104 -17.53 9.86 -26.68
C HIS A 104 -18.25 11.20 -26.44
N ARG A 105 -19.15 11.65 -27.34
CA ARG A 105 -19.92 12.89 -27.16
C ARG A 105 -20.94 12.78 -26.03
N VAL A 106 -21.49 11.59 -25.85
CA VAL A 106 -22.40 11.29 -24.74
C VAL A 106 -21.63 11.39 -23.43
N TRP A 107 -20.44 10.80 -23.36
CA TRP A 107 -19.60 10.84 -22.17
C TRP A 107 -19.04 12.24 -21.86
N ALA A 108 -18.71 13.03 -22.87
CA ALA A 108 -18.36 14.44 -22.69
C ALA A 108 -19.51 15.22 -22.01
N SER A 109 -20.75 15.01 -22.49
CA SER A 109 -21.94 15.63 -21.90
C SER A 109 -22.24 15.10 -20.48
N LEU A 110 -22.00 13.80 -20.21
CA LEU A 110 -22.11 13.21 -18.86
C LEU A 110 -21.07 13.83 -17.91
N LYS A 111 -19.84 13.99 -18.38
CA LYS A 111 -18.74 14.61 -17.61
C LYS A 111 -19.11 16.04 -17.17
N GLU A 112 -19.62 16.89 -18.08
CA GLU A 112 -20.05 18.25 -17.75
C GLU A 112 -21.14 18.26 -16.69
N ARG A 113 -22.15 17.39 -16.82
CA ARG A 113 -23.25 17.29 -15.84
C ARG A 113 -22.76 16.76 -14.50
N TYR A 114 -21.89 15.75 -14.52
CA TYR A 114 -21.30 15.17 -13.31
C TYR A 114 -20.39 16.19 -12.59
N ALA A 115 -19.66 17.02 -13.34
CA ALA A 115 -18.90 18.12 -12.78
C ALA A 115 -19.78 19.09 -11.98
N GLY A 116 -20.97 19.43 -12.51
CA GLY A 116 -21.95 20.28 -11.81
C GLY A 116 -22.49 19.62 -10.53
N LEU A 117 -22.74 18.29 -10.54
CA LEU A 117 -23.23 17.56 -9.37
C LEU A 117 -22.18 17.45 -8.24
N THR A 118 -20.90 17.41 -8.61
CA THR A 118 -19.79 17.24 -7.66
C THR A 118 -19.11 18.54 -7.28
N GLN A 119 -19.53 19.67 -7.87
CA GLN A 119 -18.97 20.97 -7.56
C GLN A 119 -19.24 21.36 -6.11
N GLY A 120 -18.17 21.70 -5.37
CA GLY A 120 -18.27 22.09 -3.96
C GLY A 120 -18.39 20.93 -2.98
N SER A 121 -18.40 19.67 -3.44
CA SER A 121 -18.31 18.55 -2.51
C SER A 121 -16.91 18.42 -1.91
N ALA A 122 -16.85 17.96 -0.66
CA ALA A 122 -15.63 17.84 0.14
C ALA A 122 -14.60 16.86 -0.43
N ASP A 123 -15.03 15.97 -1.33
CA ASP A 123 -14.25 14.89 -1.95
C ASP A 123 -14.42 14.86 -3.47
N CYS A 124 -14.62 16.04 -4.06
CA CYS A 124 -14.82 16.22 -5.51
C CYS A 124 -13.74 15.51 -6.34
N GLU A 125 -12.49 15.53 -5.91
CA GLU A 125 -11.37 14.88 -6.59
C GLU A 125 -11.52 13.36 -6.61
N ILE A 126 -12.06 12.77 -5.55
CA ILE A 126 -12.33 11.33 -5.47
C ILE A 126 -13.50 10.96 -6.39
N ALA A 127 -14.57 11.79 -6.38
CA ALA A 127 -15.72 11.63 -7.26
C ALA A 127 -15.31 11.64 -8.74
N ARG A 128 -14.45 12.57 -9.15
CA ARG A 128 -13.93 12.66 -10.52
C ARG A 128 -13.09 11.44 -10.89
N THR A 129 -12.28 10.92 -9.95
CA THR A 129 -11.55 9.66 -10.16
C THR A 129 -12.49 8.49 -10.35
N PHE A 130 -13.61 8.45 -9.62
CA PHE A 130 -14.63 7.42 -9.78
C PHE A 130 -15.27 7.48 -11.19
N PHE A 131 -15.68 8.65 -11.65
CA PHE A 131 -16.18 8.85 -13.00
C PHE A 131 -15.18 8.36 -14.06
N ASN A 132 -13.92 8.80 -13.96
CA ASN A 132 -12.86 8.38 -14.88
C ASN A 132 -12.71 6.86 -14.93
N SER A 133 -12.80 6.19 -13.77
CA SER A 133 -12.67 4.74 -13.70
C SER A 133 -13.81 4.02 -14.45
N VAL A 134 -15.01 4.57 -14.40
CA VAL A 134 -16.16 4.04 -15.15
C VAL A 134 -16.00 4.30 -16.65
N ALA A 135 -15.70 5.54 -17.04
CA ALA A 135 -15.50 5.93 -18.45
C ALA A 135 -14.41 5.07 -19.11
N ARG A 136 -13.25 4.92 -18.45
CA ARG A 136 -12.14 4.09 -18.97
C ARG A 136 -12.51 2.61 -19.11
N ARG A 137 -13.34 2.06 -18.22
CA ARG A 137 -13.82 0.68 -18.35
C ARG A 137 -14.76 0.48 -19.52
N VAL A 138 -15.62 1.46 -19.78
CA VAL A 138 -16.56 1.39 -20.93
C VAL A 138 -15.80 1.51 -22.24
N HIS A 139 -14.92 2.51 -22.38
CA HIS A 139 -14.22 2.80 -23.64
C HIS A 139 -12.94 2.00 -23.84
N GLN A 140 -12.44 1.28 -22.82
CA GLN A 140 -11.11 0.67 -22.86
C GLN A 140 -10.04 1.66 -23.35
N THR A 141 -10.08 2.89 -22.81
CA THR A 141 -9.31 4.05 -23.29
C THR A 141 -7.82 3.75 -23.34
N VAL A 142 -7.20 3.96 -24.50
CA VAL A 142 -5.75 3.97 -24.68
C VAL A 142 -5.25 5.39 -24.43
N GLY A 143 -4.21 5.53 -23.60
CA GLY A 143 -3.71 6.84 -23.19
C GLY A 143 -4.72 7.59 -22.33
N ILE A 144 -5.05 8.80 -22.71
CA ILE A 144 -5.99 9.69 -22.03
C ILE A 144 -7.00 10.27 -23.02
N SER A 145 -8.20 10.55 -22.53
CA SER A 145 -9.25 11.22 -23.31
C SER A 145 -9.71 12.48 -22.57
N PRO A 146 -9.17 13.68 -22.91
CA PRO A 146 -9.54 14.93 -22.25
C PRO A 146 -11.03 15.22 -22.29
N ASP A 147 -11.71 14.79 -23.35
CA ASP A 147 -13.14 15.01 -23.54
C ASP A 147 -13.99 14.19 -22.56
N THR A 148 -13.57 12.96 -22.26
CA THR A 148 -14.34 12.01 -21.46
C THR A 148 -13.77 11.76 -20.06
N GLU A 149 -12.61 12.32 -19.73
CA GLU A 149 -11.94 12.15 -18.44
C GLU A 149 -11.62 13.50 -17.77
N PHE A 150 -11.68 13.54 -16.45
CA PHE A 150 -11.18 14.66 -15.65
C PHE A 150 -9.67 14.53 -15.50
N LEU A 151 -8.89 15.34 -16.20
CA LEU A 151 -7.43 15.29 -16.20
C LEU A 151 -6.82 16.25 -15.19
N ASP A 152 -7.39 17.43 -15.06
CA ASP A 152 -6.90 18.48 -14.21
C ASP A 152 -7.81 18.62 -12.98
N CYS A 153 -7.23 18.54 -11.80
CA CYS A 153 -7.86 18.97 -10.57
C CYS A 153 -7.12 20.23 -10.11
N GLU A 154 -7.62 21.39 -10.49
CA GLU A 154 -7.15 22.70 -10.00
C GLU A 154 -7.33 22.88 -8.47
N TYR A 155 -7.73 21.81 -7.79
CA TYR A 155 -8.20 21.85 -6.41
C TYR A 155 -7.11 22.01 -5.35
N TYR A 156 -5.83 21.88 -5.71
CA TYR A 156 -4.75 22.06 -4.73
C TYR A 156 -4.57 23.50 -4.25
N GLY A 157 -5.15 24.50 -4.94
CA GLY A 157 -4.95 25.92 -4.64
C GLY A 157 -6.15 26.69 -4.11
N SER A 158 -7.40 26.22 -4.24
CA SER A 158 -8.59 27.02 -3.98
C SER A 158 -9.44 26.63 -2.79
N VAL A 159 -9.18 25.51 -2.13
CA VAL A 159 -9.80 25.23 -0.84
C VAL A 159 -8.93 25.91 0.23
N THR A 160 -9.20 27.18 0.46
CA THR A 160 -8.96 27.87 1.74
C THR A 160 -9.88 27.22 2.78
N GLY A 161 -9.81 25.91 2.91
CA GLY A 161 -10.54 25.09 3.85
C GLY A 161 -9.63 24.91 5.03
N ASP A 162 -9.75 25.80 5.89
CA ASP A 162 -9.95 25.67 7.30
C ASP A 162 -9.07 24.60 7.97
N ASP A 163 -7.98 25.07 8.57
CA ASP A 163 -7.34 24.42 9.71
C ASP A 163 -8.32 24.21 10.89
N ALA A 164 -9.57 24.63 10.75
CA ALA A 164 -10.65 24.51 11.73
C ALA A 164 -11.05 23.06 12.08
N THR A 165 -10.55 22.07 11.34
CA THR A 165 -10.79 20.65 11.66
C THR A 165 -9.79 20.06 12.65
N LEU A 166 -8.66 20.73 12.91
CA LEU A 166 -7.66 20.23 13.85
C LEU A 166 -8.06 20.59 15.29
N ARG A 167 -7.82 19.65 16.20
CA ARG A 167 -7.95 19.93 17.63
C ARG A 167 -6.69 20.63 18.12
N HIS A 168 -6.85 21.77 18.77
CA HIS A 168 -5.76 22.60 19.25
C HIS A 168 -5.57 22.46 20.76
N TYR A 169 -4.37 22.10 21.19
CA TYR A 169 -4.00 21.90 22.59
C TYR A 169 -2.83 22.83 22.97
N PRO A 170 -3.06 23.92 23.70
CA PRO A 170 -1.98 24.76 24.22
C PRO A 170 -1.08 23.96 25.18
N VAL A 171 0.23 24.05 25.00
CA VAL A 171 1.22 23.42 25.87
C VAL A 171 1.58 24.40 26.98
N ALA A 172 0.76 24.46 28.02
CA ALA A 172 0.95 25.38 29.17
C ALA A 172 1.85 24.72 30.26
N GLY A 173 3.03 24.22 29.88
CA GLY A 173 4.01 23.65 30.84
C GLY A 173 3.77 22.21 31.30
N ASN A 174 2.55 21.67 31.17
CA ASN A 174 2.24 20.28 31.53
C ASN A 174 1.87 19.43 30.31
N VAL A 175 2.87 18.90 29.62
CA VAL A 175 2.72 18.03 28.44
C VAL A 175 1.95 16.76 28.76
N ALA A 176 2.13 16.16 29.96
CA ALA A 176 1.43 14.94 30.35
C ALA A 176 -0.10 15.17 30.40
N ALA A 177 -0.54 16.29 30.99
CA ALA A 177 -1.97 16.66 30.99
C ALA A 177 -2.51 16.95 29.58
N THR A 178 -1.66 17.41 28.66
CA THR A 178 -2.03 17.58 27.26
C THR A 178 -2.28 16.25 26.59
N PHE A 179 -1.39 15.27 26.75
CA PHE A 179 -1.60 13.91 26.22
C PHE A 179 -2.83 13.25 26.82
N ASP A 180 -3.03 13.42 28.13
CA ASP A 180 -4.20 12.85 28.80
C ASP A 180 -5.53 13.38 28.20
N ARG A 181 -5.63 14.69 27.98
CA ARG A 181 -6.79 15.30 27.29
C ARG A 181 -6.94 14.83 25.85
N MET A 182 -5.83 14.66 25.11
CA MET A 182 -5.87 14.15 23.75
C MET A 182 -6.47 12.74 23.69
N LEU A 183 -6.14 11.87 24.64
CA LEU A 183 -6.70 10.52 24.72
C LEU A 183 -8.19 10.53 25.02
N ASP A 184 -8.67 11.41 25.94
CA ASP A 184 -10.10 11.57 26.22
C ASP A 184 -10.88 12.08 25.02
N ASP A 185 -10.38 13.13 24.38
CA ASP A 185 -11.03 13.76 23.23
C ASP A 185 -11.11 12.80 22.02
N LEU A 186 -10.15 11.88 21.88
CA LEU A 186 -10.14 10.83 20.85
C LEU A 186 -10.91 9.56 21.27
N GLN A 187 -11.56 9.61 22.45
CA GLN A 187 -12.44 8.55 22.95
C GLN A 187 -11.76 7.20 23.16
N PHE A 188 -10.49 7.19 23.56
CA PHE A 188 -9.83 5.98 24.04
C PHE A 188 -10.34 5.62 25.44
N THR A 189 -11.37 4.77 25.49
CA THR A 189 -12.12 4.42 26.71
C THR A 189 -11.74 3.03 27.25
N GLY A 190 -10.94 2.27 26.51
CA GLY A 190 -10.44 0.96 26.95
C GLY A 190 -9.65 1.04 28.25
N GLN A 191 -9.60 -0.08 28.97
CA GLN A 191 -8.78 -0.15 30.19
C GLN A 191 -7.31 0.01 29.84
N PHE A 192 -6.68 1.06 30.34
CA PHE A 192 -5.23 1.23 30.27
C PHE A 192 -4.52 0.34 31.30
N GLU A 193 -3.35 -0.17 30.94
CA GLU A 193 -2.45 -0.85 31.87
C GLU A 193 -2.06 0.09 33.03
N ASP A 194 -1.50 1.26 32.69
CA ASP A 194 -1.22 2.37 33.63
C ASP A 194 -1.18 3.69 32.86
N ARG A 195 -2.35 4.29 32.67
CA ARG A 195 -2.50 5.55 31.90
C ARG A 195 -1.66 6.68 32.43
N ARG A 196 -1.55 6.81 33.77
CA ARG A 196 -0.77 7.89 34.38
C ARG A 196 0.70 7.73 34.06
N ARG A 197 1.26 6.53 34.27
CA ARG A 197 2.66 6.20 33.93
C ARG A 197 2.90 6.48 32.42
N ASP A 198 2.01 6.06 31.58
CA ASP A 198 2.16 6.14 30.12
C ASP A 198 2.17 7.58 29.63
N VAL A 199 1.30 8.47 30.13
CA VAL A 199 1.31 9.89 29.75
C VAL A 199 2.53 10.62 30.31
N GLU A 200 3.06 10.21 31.48
CA GLU A 200 4.30 10.76 32.05
C GLU A 200 5.52 10.35 31.20
N LEU A 201 5.62 9.07 30.79
CA LEU A 201 6.67 8.57 29.90
C LEU A 201 6.59 9.22 28.51
N ALA A 202 5.39 9.36 27.96
CA ALA A 202 5.17 10.03 26.68
C ALA A 202 5.60 11.50 26.75
N ALA A 203 5.27 12.20 27.82
CA ALA A 203 5.67 13.59 28.03
C ALA A 203 7.19 13.73 28.17
N GLU A 204 7.85 12.79 28.80
CA GLU A 204 9.32 12.80 28.91
C GLU A 204 9.97 12.55 27.56
N ALA A 205 9.53 11.52 26.81
CA ALA A 205 10.00 11.24 25.46
C ALA A 205 9.78 12.45 24.53
N PHE A 206 8.62 13.09 24.63
CA PHE A 206 8.31 14.29 23.88
C PHE A 206 9.31 15.43 24.18
N ARG A 207 9.56 15.75 25.45
CA ARG A 207 10.52 16.79 25.85
C ARG A 207 11.93 16.50 25.33
N GLN A 208 12.39 15.26 25.47
CA GLN A 208 13.71 14.83 24.98
C GLN A 208 13.84 14.99 23.46
N GLU A 209 12.85 14.53 22.72
CA GLU A 209 12.86 14.64 21.25
C GLU A 209 12.73 16.12 20.77
N VAL A 210 11.90 16.94 21.40
CA VAL A 210 11.84 18.37 21.09
C VAL A 210 13.19 19.03 21.35
N ALA A 211 13.81 18.77 22.50
CA ALA A 211 15.14 19.33 22.83
C ALA A 211 16.23 18.88 21.83
N ARG A 212 16.12 17.66 21.30
CA ARG A 212 17.04 17.11 20.31
C ARG A 212 16.82 17.70 18.91
N LEU A 213 15.55 17.83 18.48
CA LEU A 213 15.19 18.24 17.11
C LEU A 213 15.14 19.76 16.94
N ALA A 214 14.74 20.49 17.98
CA ALA A 214 14.59 21.94 17.98
C ALA A 214 15.22 22.55 19.26
N PRO A 215 16.56 22.51 19.40
CA PRO A 215 17.24 22.95 20.62
C PRO A 215 16.96 24.44 20.89
N GLY A 216 16.59 24.73 22.15
CA GLY A 216 16.27 26.08 22.61
C GLY A 216 14.87 26.61 22.27
N LYS A 217 14.04 25.82 21.59
CA LYS A 217 12.64 26.18 21.30
C LYS A 217 11.67 25.58 22.30
N THR A 218 10.60 26.30 22.57
CA THR A 218 9.54 25.87 23.49
C THR A 218 8.27 25.58 22.69
N PRO A 219 7.63 24.42 22.87
CA PRO A 219 6.35 24.11 22.26
C PRO A 219 5.25 25.07 22.75
N GLU A 220 4.53 25.68 21.81
CA GLU A 220 3.40 26.57 22.09
C GLU A 220 2.09 25.79 22.16
N ALA A 221 1.88 24.94 21.17
CA ALA A 221 0.69 24.12 21.07
C ALA A 221 0.96 22.81 20.31
N ILE A 222 0.06 21.87 20.51
CA ILE A 222 -0.05 20.64 19.70
C ILE A 222 -1.37 20.70 18.94
N GLU A 223 -1.32 20.49 17.64
CA GLU A 223 -2.50 20.35 16.78
C GLU A 223 -2.62 18.90 16.32
N VAL A 224 -3.82 18.33 16.46
CA VAL A 224 -4.07 16.90 16.21
C VAL A 224 -5.23 16.72 15.25
N TRP A 225 -5.10 15.77 14.32
CA TRP A 225 -6.21 15.32 13.50
C TRP A 225 -7.34 14.76 14.40
N PRO A 226 -8.61 15.11 14.17
CA PRO A 226 -9.69 14.82 15.12
C PRO A 226 -10.08 13.35 15.25
N ALA A 227 -9.51 12.47 14.43
CA ALA A 227 -9.72 11.03 14.44
C ALA A 227 -8.39 10.27 14.55
N ALA A 228 -8.38 9.16 15.28
CA ALA A 228 -7.22 8.29 15.33
C ALA A 228 -7.08 7.48 14.03
N TYR A 229 -5.84 7.15 13.69
CA TYR A 229 -5.46 6.35 12.52
C TYR A 229 -5.27 4.90 12.97
N TYR A 230 -6.05 3.97 12.45
CA TYR A 230 -5.98 2.55 12.83
C TYR A 230 -5.31 1.73 11.74
N ARG A 231 -4.35 0.89 12.13
CA ARG A 231 -3.71 -0.07 11.24
C ARG A 231 -3.17 -1.26 12.02
N ASN A 232 -3.45 -2.48 11.55
CA ASN A 232 -3.08 -3.73 12.21
C ASN A 232 -3.61 -3.76 13.66
N LYS A 233 -2.72 -3.89 14.64
CA LYS A 233 -3.05 -3.92 16.08
C LYS A 233 -2.78 -2.59 16.80
N ALA A 234 -2.55 -1.50 16.06
CA ALA A 234 -2.19 -0.21 16.65
C ALA A 234 -3.16 0.90 16.24
N ALA A 235 -3.31 1.86 17.14
CA ALA A 235 -3.92 3.16 16.88
C ALA A 235 -2.84 4.25 16.95
N TYR A 236 -2.98 5.29 16.14
CA TYR A 236 -2.03 6.39 16.07
C TYR A 236 -2.76 7.72 16.18
N VAL A 237 -2.35 8.52 17.14
CA VAL A 237 -2.74 9.95 17.21
C VAL A 237 -1.75 10.72 16.36
N VAL A 238 -2.24 11.39 15.32
CA VAL A 238 -1.39 12.10 14.35
C VAL A 238 -1.62 13.60 14.49
N GLY A 239 -0.53 14.32 14.68
CA GLY A 239 -0.56 15.76 14.94
C GLY A 239 0.72 16.46 14.50
N ARG A 240 0.83 17.72 14.90
CA ARG A 240 2.02 18.56 14.75
C ARG A 240 2.24 19.42 15.99
N VAL A 241 3.50 19.71 16.29
CA VAL A 241 3.93 20.56 17.39
C VAL A 241 4.29 21.92 16.83
N MET A 242 3.69 22.97 17.37
CA MET A 242 3.94 24.37 16.99
C MET A 242 5.10 24.92 17.81
N LEU A 243 6.14 25.44 17.14
CA LEU A 243 7.36 26.00 17.73
C LEU A 243 7.64 27.38 17.13
N GLY A 244 6.72 28.31 17.30
CA GLY A 244 6.69 29.57 16.56
C GLY A 244 6.30 29.32 15.09
N GLU A 245 7.19 29.67 14.16
CA GLU A 245 6.98 29.42 12.72
C GLU A 245 7.38 28.01 12.27
N GLU A 246 8.05 27.25 13.13
CA GLU A 246 8.47 25.87 12.81
C GLU A 246 7.45 24.85 13.30
N LEU A 247 7.40 23.73 12.58
CA LEU A 247 6.53 22.60 12.88
C LEU A 247 7.36 21.33 13.04
N LEU A 248 7.05 20.52 14.06
CA LEU A 248 7.50 19.13 14.11
C LEU A 248 6.30 18.20 13.94
N PRO A 249 6.45 17.09 13.21
CA PRO A 249 5.41 16.06 13.20
C PRO A 249 5.24 15.48 14.60
N LEU A 250 4.05 14.98 14.90
CA LEU A 250 3.76 14.21 16.11
C LEU A 250 2.97 12.96 15.75
N VAL A 251 3.48 11.81 16.15
CA VAL A 251 2.71 10.56 16.15
C VAL A 251 2.83 9.89 17.51
N VAL A 252 1.69 9.68 18.16
CA VAL A 252 1.61 8.89 19.41
C VAL A 252 0.99 7.55 19.05
N ALA A 253 1.74 6.46 19.27
CA ALA A 253 1.30 5.10 18.98
C ALA A 253 0.70 4.47 20.25
N LEU A 254 -0.49 3.87 20.10
CA LEU A 254 -1.19 3.11 21.14
C LEU A 254 -1.32 1.65 20.70
N VAL A 255 -1.08 0.75 21.64
CA VAL A 255 -1.18 -0.70 21.44
C VAL A 255 -1.86 -1.35 22.63
N HIS A 256 -2.43 -2.53 22.41
CA HIS A 256 -2.88 -3.38 23.50
C HIS A 256 -1.72 -4.26 23.97
N ARG A 257 -1.38 -4.18 25.26
CA ARG A 257 -0.51 -5.10 25.97
C ARG A 257 -1.34 -6.14 26.72
N GLN A 258 -0.67 -7.01 27.48
CA GLN A 258 -1.33 -8.09 28.20
C GLN A 258 -2.38 -7.57 29.21
N ASP A 259 -2.06 -6.47 29.91
CA ASP A 259 -2.88 -5.94 31.01
C ASP A 259 -3.76 -4.74 30.58
N GLY A 260 -3.67 -4.30 29.32
CA GLY A 260 -4.51 -3.23 28.82
C GLY A 260 -3.90 -2.40 27.70
N LEU A 261 -4.53 -1.27 27.42
CA LEU A 261 -4.06 -0.28 26.47
C LEU A 261 -2.85 0.47 27.01
N ALA A 262 -1.87 0.76 26.17
CA ALA A 262 -0.66 1.49 26.54
C ALA A 262 -0.22 2.45 25.43
N ILE A 263 0.41 3.56 25.80
CA ILE A 263 1.18 4.38 24.87
C ILE A 263 2.51 3.68 24.61
N ASP A 264 2.75 3.29 23.36
CA ASP A 264 3.93 2.51 22.99
C ASP A 264 5.09 3.37 22.48
N ALA A 265 4.79 4.46 21.77
CA ALA A 265 5.83 5.36 21.25
C ALA A 265 5.34 6.79 21.04
N VAL A 266 6.26 7.75 21.10
CA VAL A 266 6.08 9.16 20.70
C VAL A 266 7.15 9.49 19.66
N LEU A 267 6.73 9.80 18.44
CA LEU A 267 7.58 10.05 17.29
C LEU A 267 7.44 11.51 16.83
N LEU A 268 8.56 12.23 16.76
CA LEU A 268 8.61 13.64 16.32
C LEU A 268 9.54 13.84 15.12
N SER A 269 10.32 12.84 14.71
CA SER A 269 11.16 13.01 13.53
C SER A 269 10.38 12.72 12.25
N THR A 270 10.61 13.53 11.22
CA THR A 270 10.01 13.34 9.89
C THR A 270 10.32 11.95 9.33
N ASP A 271 11.51 11.41 9.60
CA ASP A 271 11.91 10.08 9.15
C ASP A 271 11.09 8.97 9.80
N ASP A 272 10.96 8.98 11.14
CA ASP A 272 10.18 7.99 11.87
C ASP A 272 8.70 8.04 11.44
N VAL A 273 8.13 9.24 11.34
CA VAL A 273 6.74 9.43 10.89
C VAL A 273 6.57 9.00 9.43
N SER A 274 7.52 9.33 8.55
CA SER A 274 7.49 8.88 7.15
C SER A 274 7.52 7.36 7.03
N VAL A 275 8.24 6.64 7.89
CA VAL A 275 8.23 5.18 7.94
C VAL A 275 6.86 4.66 8.37
N VAL A 276 6.23 5.27 9.38
CA VAL A 276 4.86 4.91 9.80
C VAL A 276 3.88 5.05 8.63
N PHE A 277 3.99 6.10 7.82
CA PHE A 277 3.17 6.32 6.62
C PHE A 277 3.73 5.67 5.34
N GLY A 278 4.78 4.88 5.44
CA GLY A 278 5.43 4.19 4.31
C GLY A 278 4.82 2.85 3.92
N PHE A 279 3.74 2.44 4.55
CA PHE A 279 3.07 1.16 4.34
C PHE A 279 1.97 1.30 3.29
N THR A 280 2.29 1.04 2.07
CA THR A 280 1.47 1.39 0.92
C THR A 280 0.26 0.51 0.69
N ARG A 281 0.25 -0.71 1.23
CA ARG A 281 -0.87 -1.66 1.07
C ARG A 281 -1.64 -1.93 2.36
N SER A 282 -1.04 -1.65 3.51
CA SER A 282 -1.73 -1.65 4.79
C SER A 282 -2.19 -0.22 5.11
N TYR A 283 -3.28 0.18 4.49
CA TYR A 283 -3.82 1.54 4.61
C TYR A 283 -4.37 1.82 6.00
N PHE A 284 -4.24 3.06 6.43
CA PHE A 284 -4.92 3.50 7.64
C PHE A 284 -6.44 3.52 7.46
N HIS A 285 -7.13 3.12 8.50
CA HIS A 285 -8.53 3.43 8.70
C HIS A 285 -8.59 4.71 9.53
N VAL A 286 -8.90 5.80 8.88
CA VAL A 286 -9.02 7.14 9.50
C VAL A 286 -10.23 7.84 8.94
N ASP A 287 -11.05 8.42 9.82
CA ASP A 287 -12.17 9.27 9.40
C ASP A 287 -11.61 10.57 8.80
N ALA A 288 -11.81 10.71 7.49
CA ALA A 288 -11.34 11.85 6.70
C ALA A 288 -12.48 12.32 5.79
N PRO A 289 -13.44 13.07 6.33
CA PRO A 289 -14.58 13.57 5.54
C PRO A 289 -14.13 14.50 4.40
N HIS A 290 -12.99 15.16 4.56
CA HIS A 290 -12.32 15.99 3.56
C HIS A 290 -10.95 15.38 3.22
N PRO A 291 -10.85 14.42 2.28
CA PRO A 291 -9.59 13.71 1.99
C PRO A 291 -8.45 14.65 1.57
N ALA A 292 -8.73 15.66 0.75
CA ALA A 292 -7.74 16.67 0.35
C ALA A 292 -7.21 17.46 1.55
N GLY A 293 -8.06 17.77 2.53
CA GLY A 293 -7.66 18.43 3.79
C GLY A 293 -6.72 17.54 4.60
N ALA A 294 -7.06 16.26 4.75
CA ALA A 294 -6.20 15.29 5.43
C ALA A 294 -4.83 15.16 4.74
N VAL A 295 -4.80 15.09 3.41
CA VAL A 295 -3.55 15.03 2.64
C VAL A 295 -2.72 16.29 2.80
N ARG A 296 -3.32 17.49 2.77
CA ARG A 296 -2.59 18.75 3.03
C ARG A 296 -2.00 18.79 4.44
N PHE A 297 -2.78 18.40 5.45
CA PHE A 297 -2.28 18.28 6.83
C PHE A 297 -1.10 17.32 6.93
N LEU A 298 -1.22 16.10 6.38
CA LEU A 298 -0.13 15.12 6.38
C LEU A 298 1.09 15.61 5.60
N HIS A 299 0.90 16.33 4.50
CA HIS A 299 2.00 16.92 3.72
C HIS A 299 2.74 18.00 4.52
N SER A 300 2.03 18.80 5.35
CA SER A 300 2.66 19.82 6.20
C SER A 300 3.63 19.25 7.25
N ILE A 301 3.49 17.96 7.59
CA ILE A 301 4.35 17.25 8.55
C ILE A 301 5.27 16.22 7.90
N MET A 302 5.12 15.98 6.60
CA MET A 302 5.91 15.04 5.80
C MET A 302 6.11 15.59 4.39
N ASP A 303 6.83 16.72 4.26
CA ASP A 303 7.07 17.44 3.00
C ASP A 303 7.74 16.56 1.91
N GLY A 304 8.55 15.60 2.33
CA GLY A 304 9.18 14.63 1.43
C GLY A 304 8.23 13.55 0.87
N LYS A 305 6.97 13.47 1.32
CA LYS A 305 5.95 12.56 0.77
C LYS A 305 5.10 13.24 -0.28
N ARG A 306 4.91 12.57 -1.40
CA ARG A 306 4.06 13.09 -2.48
C ARG A 306 2.58 12.87 -2.17
N ALA A 307 1.71 13.70 -2.72
CA ALA A 307 0.25 13.62 -2.50
C ALA A 307 -0.32 12.22 -2.80
N HIS A 308 0.13 11.57 -3.86
CA HIS A 308 -0.34 10.22 -4.23
C HIS A 308 -0.01 9.17 -3.16
N GLU A 309 1.14 9.29 -2.46
CA GLU A 309 1.50 8.41 -1.36
C GLU A 309 0.58 8.63 -0.15
N LEU A 310 0.24 9.89 0.14
CA LEU A 310 -0.61 10.26 1.27
C LEU A 310 -2.07 9.86 1.05
N TYR A 311 -2.64 10.09 -0.14
CA TYR A 311 -3.97 9.56 -0.49
C TYR A 311 -4.02 8.03 -0.35
N THR A 312 -2.97 7.36 -0.82
CA THR A 312 -2.85 5.90 -0.68
C THR A 312 -2.80 5.49 0.79
N ALA A 313 -2.01 6.17 1.61
CA ALA A 313 -1.85 5.83 3.03
C ALA A 313 -3.16 5.93 3.83
N ILE A 314 -4.06 6.86 3.48
CA ILE A 314 -5.38 7.01 4.12
C ILE A 314 -6.50 6.20 3.42
N GLY A 315 -6.14 5.32 2.47
CA GLY A 315 -7.05 4.36 1.87
C GLY A 315 -7.67 4.74 0.52
N PHE A 316 -7.36 5.91 -0.02
CA PHE A 316 -7.83 6.35 -1.34
C PHE A 316 -6.85 5.95 -2.45
N ASN A 317 -6.44 4.68 -2.49
CA ASN A 317 -5.41 4.15 -3.38
C ASN A 317 -5.71 4.36 -4.88
N ARG A 318 -6.98 4.33 -5.28
CA ARG A 318 -7.38 4.58 -6.68
C ARG A 318 -7.18 6.02 -7.08
N HIS A 319 -7.48 6.96 -6.18
CA HIS A 319 -7.17 8.36 -6.39
C HIS A 319 -5.65 8.61 -6.32
N GLY A 320 -4.94 8.01 -5.35
CA GLY A 320 -3.48 8.03 -5.31
C GLY A 320 -2.83 7.57 -6.62
N LYS A 321 -3.34 6.50 -7.24
CA LYS A 321 -2.90 6.06 -8.57
C LYS A 321 -3.12 7.16 -9.64
N SER A 322 -4.25 7.87 -9.61
CA SER A 322 -4.54 8.97 -10.53
C SER A 322 -3.59 10.15 -10.30
N GLU A 323 -3.28 10.49 -9.06
CA GLU A 323 -2.32 11.53 -8.69
C GLU A 323 -0.88 11.15 -9.11
N LEU A 324 -0.49 9.88 -8.94
CA LEU A 324 0.78 9.39 -9.47
C LEU A 324 0.84 9.60 -10.98
N TYR A 325 -0.20 9.23 -11.71
CA TYR A 325 -0.25 9.40 -13.16
C TYR A 325 -0.16 10.87 -13.60
N ARG A 326 -0.81 11.78 -12.86
CA ARG A 326 -0.69 13.24 -13.11
C ARG A 326 0.74 13.72 -12.90
N THR A 327 1.39 13.27 -11.82
CA THR A 327 2.80 13.58 -11.53
C THR A 327 3.72 13.10 -12.66
N LEU A 328 3.55 11.83 -13.10
CA LEU A 328 4.31 11.26 -14.22
C LEU A 328 4.13 12.09 -15.49
N ARG A 329 2.90 12.46 -15.80
CA ARG A 329 2.57 13.24 -16.99
C ARG A 329 3.19 14.64 -16.98
N ALA A 330 3.15 15.33 -15.83
CA ALA A 330 3.79 16.64 -15.67
C ALA A 330 5.30 16.55 -15.89
N GLU A 331 5.97 15.55 -15.33
CA GLU A 331 7.39 15.31 -15.51
C GLU A 331 7.75 15.01 -16.98
N PHE A 332 7.00 14.15 -17.65
CA PHE A 332 7.21 13.87 -19.08
C PHE A 332 7.04 15.12 -19.96
N SER A 333 6.16 16.03 -19.58
CA SER A 333 5.95 17.29 -20.30
C SER A 333 7.12 18.25 -20.14
N ASN A 334 7.86 18.19 -19.03
CA ASN A 334 9.02 19.03 -18.74
C ASN A 334 10.29 18.60 -19.49
N ARG A 335 10.30 17.43 -20.15
CA ARG A 335 11.40 16.90 -21.00
C ARG A 335 12.80 16.92 -20.36
N MET A 336 12.88 16.75 -19.04
CA MET A 336 14.17 16.80 -18.32
C MET A 336 15.02 15.53 -18.48
N SER A 337 14.42 14.43 -18.94
CA SER A 337 15.05 13.11 -19.05
C SER A 337 14.39 12.27 -20.13
N CYS A 338 14.94 11.07 -20.39
CA CYS A 338 14.28 10.02 -21.18
C CYS A 338 14.23 8.72 -20.36
N PHE A 339 13.35 7.82 -20.77
CA PHE A 339 13.33 6.46 -20.22
C PHE A 339 14.61 5.71 -20.60
N GLU A 340 15.24 5.10 -19.61
CA GLU A 340 16.45 4.31 -19.74
C GLU A 340 16.36 2.99 -18.98
N PRO A 341 17.16 1.96 -19.30
CA PRO A 341 17.22 0.73 -18.51
C PRO A 341 17.49 1.06 -17.03
N ALA A 342 16.85 0.32 -16.12
CA ALA A 342 17.16 0.44 -14.70
C ALA A 342 18.55 -0.12 -14.39
N GLU A 343 19.19 0.38 -13.33
CA GLU A 343 20.44 -0.14 -12.83
C GLU A 343 20.29 -1.57 -12.29
N GLY A 344 21.32 -2.39 -12.43
CA GLY A 344 21.39 -3.76 -11.95
C GLY A 344 21.33 -4.81 -13.05
N GLU A 345 21.27 -6.08 -12.66
CA GLU A 345 21.18 -7.19 -13.59
C GLU A 345 19.82 -7.24 -14.30
N PRO A 346 19.76 -7.48 -15.63
CA PRO A 346 18.50 -7.63 -16.34
C PRO A 346 17.66 -8.79 -15.78
N GLY A 347 16.41 -8.52 -15.39
CA GLY A 347 15.49 -9.52 -14.89
C GLY A 347 15.15 -10.58 -15.94
N LEU A 348 14.93 -11.83 -15.52
CA LEU A 348 14.58 -12.94 -16.41
C LEU A 348 13.10 -12.95 -16.81
N VAL A 349 12.24 -12.29 -16.01
CA VAL A 349 10.78 -12.28 -16.16
C VAL A 349 10.25 -10.90 -16.55
N MET A 350 10.88 -9.83 -16.05
CA MET A 350 10.49 -8.45 -16.29
C MET A 350 11.56 -7.68 -17.06
N ASN A 351 11.13 -6.77 -17.95
CA ASN A 351 11.96 -5.64 -18.38
C ASN A 351 11.75 -4.50 -17.39
N VAL A 352 12.83 -4.00 -16.81
CA VAL A 352 12.80 -2.94 -15.81
C VAL A 352 13.51 -1.72 -16.38
N PHE A 353 12.83 -0.57 -16.34
CA PHE A 353 13.36 0.70 -16.81
C PHE A 353 12.92 1.84 -15.91
N ARG A 354 13.59 2.97 -15.99
CA ARG A 354 13.34 4.13 -15.14
C ARG A 354 13.26 5.43 -15.95
N TYR A 355 12.66 6.43 -15.32
CA TYR A 355 12.76 7.82 -15.76
C TYR A 355 13.57 8.56 -14.69
N PRO A 356 14.81 9.05 -14.97
CA PRO A 356 15.76 9.46 -13.93
C PRO A 356 15.29 10.54 -12.96
N SER A 357 14.48 11.51 -13.42
CA SER A 357 13.91 12.56 -12.55
C SER A 357 12.82 12.05 -11.61
N LEU A 358 12.33 10.81 -11.82
CA LEU A 358 11.32 10.18 -11.00
C LEU A 358 11.95 9.08 -10.13
N GLN A 359 11.51 8.98 -8.90
CA GLN A 359 11.89 7.87 -8.02
C GLN A 359 10.97 6.66 -8.23
N VAL A 360 10.72 6.31 -9.49
CA VAL A 360 9.80 5.24 -9.91
C VAL A 360 10.46 4.41 -10.99
N VAL A 361 10.39 3.10 -10.85
CA VAL A 361 10.74 2.13 -11.89
C VAL A 361 9.48 1.59 -12.56
N PHE A 362 9.62 1.24 -13.82
CA PHE A 362 8.57 0.68 -14.66
C PHE A 362 8.94 -0.76 -14.99
N LYS A 363 7.99 -1.68 -14.84
CA LYS A 363 8.19 -3.10 -15.06
C LYS A 363 7.18 -3.64 -16.08
N VAL A 364 7.69 -4.24 -17.15
CA VAL A 364 6.87 -4.87 -18.20
C VAL A 364 7.19 -6.36 -18.27
N ILE A 365 6.16 -7.21 -18.22
CA ILE A 365 6.32 -8.66 -18.27
C ILE A 365 6.84 -9.05 -19.67
N ARG A 366 7.92 -9.83 -19.74
CA ARG A 366 8.50 -10.35 -20.97
C ARG A 366 7.54 -11.31 -21.67
N ASP A 367 7.67 -11.45 -22.98
CA ASP A 367 6.92 -12.42 -23.80
C ASP A 367 7.47 -13.83 -23.65
N ARG A 368 8.77 -13.93 -23.37
CA ARG A 368 9.49 -15.18 -23.09
C ARG A 368 10.37 -14.98 -21.87
N PHE A 369 10.38 -15.97 -20.99
CA PHE A 369 11.16 -15.93 -19.76
C PHE A 369 12.52 -16.58 -19.97
N GLY A 370 13.56 -16.03 -19.31
CA GLY A 370 14.91 -16.61 -19.34
C GLY A 370 14.96 -17.91 -18.52
N ALA A 371 15.76 -18.87 -18.99
CA ALA A 371 16.04 -20.07 -18.20
C ALA A 371 16.76 -19.68 -16.89
N PRO A 372 16.49 -20.35 -15.75
CA PRO A 372 15.68 -21.57 -15.59
C PRO A 372 14.19 -21.31 -15.24
N LYS A 373 13.69 -20.07 -15.34
CA LYS A 373 12.33 -19.69 -14.90
C LYS A 373 11.24 -20.46 -15.67
N ARG A 374 10.39 -21.19 -14.92
CA ARG A 374 9.21 -21.91 -15.44
C ARG A 374 7.94 -21.23 -14.94
N THR A 375 7.62 -20.03 -15.44
CA THR A 375 6.44 -19.26 -15.05
C THR A 375 5.60 -18.87 -16.26
N THR A 376 4.46 -18.28 -16.04
CA THR A 376 3.57 -17.74 -17.08
C THR A 376 3.22 -16.28 -16.78
N ARG A 377 2.85 -15.51 -17.81
CA ARG A 377 2.38 -14.14 -17.63
C ARG A 377 1.21 -14.05 -16.63
N ARG A 378 0.31 -15.03 -16.61
CA ARG A 378 -0.80 -15.11 -15.66
C ARG A 378 -0.27 -15.31 -14.24
N ALA A 379 0.62 -16.28 -14.03
CA ALA A 379 1.21 -16.53 -12.73
C ALA A 379 1.93 -15.29 -12.17
N VAL A 380 2.67 -14.55 -13.00
CA VAL A 380 3.29 -13.29 -12.59
C VAL A 380 2.24 -12.27 -12.13
N ARG A 381 1.15 -12.08 -12.89
CA ARG A 381 0.05 -11.20 -12.49
C ARG A 381 -0.60 -11.64 -11.18
N ASP A 382 -0.82 -12.95 -11.00
CA ASP A 382 -1.38 -13.50 -9.76
C ASP A 382 -0.49 -13.20 -8.55
N LYS A 383 0.85 -13.20 -8.72
CA LYS A 383 1.81 -12.79 -7.67
C LYS A 383 1.64 -11.30 -7.31
N TYR A 384 1.52 -10.41 -8.28
CA TYR A 384 1.25 -8.99 -8.02
C TYR A 384 -0.10 -8.79 -7.33
N GLN A 385 -1.14 -9.53 -7.70
CA GLN A 385 -2.43 -9.48 -7.00
C GLN A 385 -2.30 -9.97 -5.56
N LEU A 386 -1.49 -10.99 -5.30
CA LEU A 386 -1.18 -11.44 -3.94
C LEU A 386 -0.57 -10.30 -3.11
N VAL A 387 0.42 -9.58 -3.65
CA VAL A 387 1.02 -8.39 -3.00
C VAL A 387 -0.03 -7.35 -2.70
N PHE A 388 -0.91 -7.05 -3.65
CA PHE A 388 -1.96 -6.02 -3.51
C PHE A 388 -2.97 -6.31 -2.40
N VAL A 389 -3.15 -7.57 -2.03
CA VAL A 389 -4.14 -8.01 -1.04
C VAL A 389 -3.50 -8.35 0.31
N HIS A 390 -2.25 -8.81 0.33
CA HIS A 390 -1.64 -9.42 1.53
C HIS A 390 -0.54 -8.60 2.21
N ASP A 391 0.01 -7.56 1.58
CA ASP A 391 1.03 -6.74 2.25
C ASP A 391 0.43 -5.97 3.45
N ARG A 392 0.76 -6.41 4.65
CA ARG A 392 0.29 -5.82 5.91
C ARG A 392 1.43 -5.23 6.73
N VAL A 393 2.66 -5.53 6.35
CA VAL A 393 3.86 -5.21 7.13
C VAL A 393 4.71 -4.12 6.49
N GLY A 394 4.36 -3.68 5.27
CA GLY A 394 5.08 -2.65 4.53
C GLY A 394 6.52 -3.03 4.23
N ARG A 395 6.74 -4.33 3.94
CA ARG A 395 8.05 -4.86 3.53
C ARG A 395 8.11 -5.20 2.05
N LEU A 396 7.05 -4.91 1.31
CA LEU A 396 7.01 -5.01 -0.15
C LEU A 396 7.08 -3.61 -0.77
N ALA A 397 7.76 -3.48 -1.90
CA ALA A 397 7.79 -2.22 -2.65
C ALA A 397 6.38 -1.86 -3.11
N ASP A 398 6.04 -0.57 -3.07
CA ASP A 398 4.74 -0.12 -3.57
C ASP A 398 4.68 -0.31 -5.08
N ALA A 399 3.76 -1.16 -5.53
CA ALA A 399 3.51 -1.41 -6.92
C ALA A 399 2.14 -0.90 -7.34
N GLN A 400 2.06 -0.20 -8.47
CA GLN A 400 0.80 0.22 -9.10
C GLN A 400 0.70 -0.41 -10.48
N GLU A 401 -0.44 -1.02 -10.77
CA GLU A 401 -0.71 -1.60 -12.09
C GLU A 401 -1.33 -0.56 -13.01
N PHE A 402 -0.80 -0.40 -14.21
CA PHE A 402 -1.36 0.46 -15.24
C PHE A 402 -1.64 -0.32 -16.51
N GLU A 403 -2.73 0.07 -17.19
CA GLU A 403 -3.13 -0.51 -18.47
C GLU A 403 -3.26 0.59 -19.52
N HIS A 404 -2.87 0.26 -20.76
CA HIS A 404 -3.02 1.08 -21.94
C HIS A 404 -2.44 2.49 -21.81
N LEU A 405 -1.23 2.61 -21.21
CA LEU A 405 -0.53 3.88 -21.18
C LEU A 405 0.08 4.22 -22.53
N GLU A 406 -0.06 5.48 -22.91
CA GLU A 406 0.53 6.04 -24.11
C GLU A 406 1.62 7.04 -23.75
N PHE A 407 2.76 6.93 -24.43
CA PHE A 407 3.94 7.77 -24.26
C PHE A 407 4.41 8.25 -25.61
N LYS A 408 5.08 9.40 -25.68
CA LYS A 408 5.77 9.82 -26.90
C LYS A 408 7.02 8.96 -27.09
N LYS A 409 7.27 8.55 -28.33
CA LYS A 409 8.42 7.73 -28.70
C LYS A 409 9.75 8.42 -28.35
N GLU A 410 9.82 9.73 -28.50
CA GLU A 410 10.99 10.56 -28.19
C GLU A 410 11.40 10.56 -26.70
N TRP A 411 10.52 10.02 -25.81
CA TRP A 411 10.83 9.90 -24.38
C TRP A 411 11.63 8.65 -24.02
N PHE A 412 11.90 7.77 -24.99
CA PHE A 412 12.63 6.52 -24.76
C PHE A 412 14.02 6.59 -25.39
N ALA A 413 15.03 6.12 -24.65
CA ALA A 413 16.32 5.82 -25.24
C ALA A 413 16.16 4.75 -26.33
N PRO A 414 16.81 4.90 -27.50
CA PRO A 414 16.63 3.97 -28.63
C PRO A 414 16.95 2.52 -28.25
N GLU A 415 17.96 2.29 -27.41
CA GLU A 415 18.40 0.98 -26.95
C GLU A 415 17.31 0.31 -26.11
N LEU A 416 16.69 1.06 -25.17
CA LEU A 416 15.59 0.60 -24.35
C LEU A 416 14.40 0.23 -25.21
N LEU A 417 14.05 1.07 -26.18
CA LEU A 417 12.92 0.81 -27.05
C LEU A 417 13.12 -0.47 -27.88
N ALA A 418 14.31 -0.67 -28.43
CA ALA A 418 14.68 -1.89 -29.13
C ALA A 418 14.63 -3.13 -28.22
N GLU A 419 15.01 -2.99 -26.96
CA GLU A 419 14.91 -4.06 -25.97
C GLU A 419 13.45 -4.40 -25.66
N LEU A 420 12.62 -3.39 -25.38
CA LEU A 420 11.19 -3.57 -25.07
C LEU A 420 10.45 -4.24 -26.24
N GLN A 421 10.71 -3.82 -27.48
CA GLN A 421 10.11 -4.44 -28.66
C GLN A 421 10.52 -5.92 -28.81
N ARG A 422 11.79 -6.23 -28.56
CA ARG A 422 12.35 -7.59 -28.65
C ARG A 422 11.78 -8.53 -27.58
N ASN A 423 11.70 -8.02 -26.34
CA ASN A 423 11.40 -8.85 -25.17
C ASN A 423 9.91 -8.84 -24.77
N ALA A 424 9.16 -7.79 -25.13
CA ALA A 424 7.78 -7.58 -24.71
C ALA A 424 6.88 -7.01 -25.84
N GLY A 425 7.15 -7.34 -27.10
CA GLY A 425 6.45 -6.81 -28.27
C GLY A 425 4.96 -7.08 -28.30
N ARG A 426 4.46 -8.10 -27.55
CA ARG A 426 3.01 -8.32 -27.39
C ARG A 426 2.35 -7.28 -26.49
N THR A 427 3.11 -6.67 -25.60
CA THR A 427 2.64 -5.67 -24.62
C THR A 427 3.00 -4.27 -25.06
N VAL A 428 4.15 -4.07 -25.71
CA VAL A 428 4.68 -2.77 -26.12
C VAL A 428 4.48 -2.62 -27.64
N GLN A 429 3.64 -1.70 -28.04
CA GLN A 429 3.41 -1.32 -29.43
C GLN A 429 4.08 0.01 -29.70
N VAL A 430 4.84 0.08 -30.79
CA VAL A 430 5.59 1.27 -31.20
C VAL A 430 5.09 1.69 -32.59
N ASP A 431 4.49 2.87 -32.65
CA ASP A 431 4.09 3.54 -33.87
C ASP A 431 5.16 4.61 -34.25
N ASP A 432 4.88 5.45 -35.23
CA ASP A 432 5.82 6.45 -35.73
C ASP A 432 6.24 7.47 -34.65
N ASP A 433 5.29 7.94 -33.84
CA ASP A 433 5.47 9.01 -32.85
C ASP A 433 5.13 8.61 -31.41
N ARG A 434 4.56 7.42 -31.20
CA ARG A 434 4.08 6.98 -29.89
C ARG A 434 4.44 5.55 -29.55
N VAL A 435 4.43 5.28 -28.23
CA VAL A 435 4.61 3.96 -27.62
C VAL A 435 3.40 3.68 -26.75
N VAL A 436 2.68 2.61 -27.04
CA VAL A 436 1.56 2.15 -26.21
C VAL A 436 2.01 0.92 -25.43
N ILE A 437 1.97 1.00 -24.11
CA ILE A 437 2.23 -0.12 -23.22
C ILE A 437 0.89 -0.61 -22.66
N ARG A 438 0.44 -1.78 -23.13
CA ARG A 438 -0.87 -2.33 -22.76
C ARG A 438 -0.99 -2.70 -21.30
N HIS A 439 0.12 -3.04 -20.66
CA HIS A 439 0.16 -3.42 -19.27
C HIS A 439 1.55 -3.22 -18.69
N LEU A 440 1.66 -2.54 -17.56
CA LEU A 440 2.89 -2.38 -16.82
C LEU A 440 2.62 -2.21 -15.32
N TYR A 441 3.65 -2.44 -14.53
CA TYR A 441 3.69 -2.05 -13.13
C TYR A 441 4.65 -0.88 -12.95
N THR A 442 4.33 0.02 -12.02
CA THR A 442 5.27 1.01 -11.51
C THR A 442 5.57 0.67 -10.07
N GLU A 443 6.83 0.80 -9.67
CA GLU A 443 7.24 0.60 -8.28
C GLU A 443 8.13 1.77 -7.84
N ARG A 444 8.18 2.00 -6.54
CA ARG A 444 9.12 2.97 -6.00
C ARG A 444 10.55 2.48 -6.24
N GLN A 445 11.40 3.38 -6.74
CA GLN A 445 12.83 3.08 -6.88
C GLN A 445 13.45 2.91 -5.50
N VAL A 446 14.21 1.83 -5.31
CA VAL A 446 15.03 1.54 -4.14
C VAL A 446 16.43 1.19 -4.60
N GLU A 447 17.43 1.40 -3.75
CA GLU A 447 18.78 0.92 -4.03
C GLU A 447 18.87 -0.57 -3.72
N PRO A 448 19.27 -1.43 -4.68
CA PRO A 448 19.46 -2.86 -4.42
C PRO A 448 20.38 -3.10 -3.23
N LEU A 449 20.00 -4.03 -2.35
CA LEU A 449 20.72 -4.23 -1.07
C LEU A 449 22.16 -4.70 -1.30
N ASP A 450 22.42 -5.55 -2.26
CA ASP A 450 23.76 -6.01 -2.63
C ASP A 450 24.66 -4.83 -3.06
N VAL A 451 24.14 -3.88 -3.83
CA VAL A 451 24.84 -2.66 -4.26
C VAL A 451 25.05 -1.72 -3.06
N PHE A 452 24.01 -1.52 -2.25
CA PHE A 452 24.07 -0.69 -1.05
C PHE A 452 25.15 -1.15 -0.06
N LEU A 453 25.23 -2.45 0.22
CA LEU A 453 26.19 -3.01 1.17
C LEU A 453 27.67 -2.80 0.76
N VAL A 454 27.94 -2.69 -0.53
CA VAL A 454 29.29 -2.40 -1.04
C VAL A 454 29.69 -0.93 -0.82
N ARG A 455 28.72 -0.01 -0.86
CA ARG A 455 28.95 1.44 -0.80
C ARG A 455 28.80 2.03 0.60
N ALA A 456 27.99 1.42 1.44
CA ALA A 456 27.64 1.95 2.75
C ALA A 456 28.79 1.85 3.76
N PRO A 457 28.90 2.80 4.72
CA PRO A 457 29.76 2.65 5.87
C PRO A 457 29.41 1.38 6.66
N ALA A 458 30.42 0.75 7.31
CA ALA A 458 30.28 -0.54 7.99
C ALA A 458 29.09 -0.62 8.93
N GLU A 459 28.92 0.37 9.82
CA GLU A 459 27.79 0.41 10.77
C GLU A 459 26.43 0.50 10.07
N THR A 460 26.36 1.22 8.95
CA THR A 460 25.13 1.34 8.16
C THR A 460 24.83 0.04 7.41
N ALA A 461 25.88 -0.64 6.91
CA ALA A 461 25.75 -1.95 6.28
C ALA A 461 25.28 -3.02 7.28
N GLU A 462 25.84 -3.03 8.52
CA GLU A 462 25.39 -3.93 9.59
C GLU A 462 23.91 -3.70 9.93
N ARG A 463 23.47 -2.44 10.06
CA ARG A 463 22.04 -2.12 10.29
C ARG A 463 21.15 -2.60 9.13
N ALA A 464 21.61 -2.48 7.89
CA ALA A 464 20.88 -2.94 6.72
C ALA A 464 20.74 -4.48 6.71
N ILE A 465 21.78 -5.23 7.12
CA ILE A 465 21.72 -6.69 7.25
C ILE A 465 20.73 -7.13 8.36
N VAL A 466 20.71 -6.45 9.49
CA VAL A 466 19.67 -6.68 10.50
C VAL A 466 18.29 -6.36 9.93
N GLY A 467 18.16 -5.26 9.19
CA GLY A 467 16.94 -4.88 8.48
C GLY A 467 16.47 -5.91 7.46
N TYR A 468 17.39 -6.58 6.78
CA TYR A 468 17.13 -7.64 5.80
C TYR A 468 16.50 -8.88 6.45
N GLY A 469 17.10 -9.41 7.51
CA GLY A 469 16.52 -10.53 8.25
C GLY A 469 15.16 -10.17 8.88
N ASN A 470 15.02 -8.94 9.42
CA ASN A 470 13.72 -8.43 9.88
C ASN A 470 12.68 -8.37 8.76
N ALA A 471 13.05 -8.00 7.52
CA ALA A 471 12.13 -7.99 6.39
C ALA A 471 11.59 -9.39 6.09
N ILE A 472 12.44 -10.41 6.11
CA ILE A 472 12.05 -11.81 5.93
C ILE A 472 11.08 -12.26 7.04
N ARG A 473 11.40 -11.95 8.30
CA ARG A 473 10.55 -12.26 9.46
C ARG A 473 9.17 -11.60 9.38
N ASP A 474 9.14 -10.32 9.05
CA ASP A 474 7.90 -9.54 8.92
C ASP A 474 7.02 -10.10 7.79
N LEU A 475 7.61 -10.47 6.64
CA LEU A 475 6.88 -11.08 5.54
C LEU A 475 6.32 -12.45 5.92
N ALA A 476 7.11 -13.30 6.58
CA ALA A 476 6.64 -14.58 7.10
C ALA A 476 5.48 -14.40 8.10
N ALA A 477 5.57 -13.39 8.97
CA ALA A 477 4.52 -13.00 9.91
C ALA A 477 3.25 -12.49 9.21
N ALA A 478 3.34 -12.01 7.97
CA ALA A 478 2.21 -11.63 7.12
C ALA A 478 1.72 -12.77 6.21
N ASN A 479 2.13 -14.01 6.46
CA ASN A 479 1.84 -15.17 5.61
C ASN A 479 2.42 -15.07 4.19
N ILE A 480 3.54 -14.40 4.01
CA ILE A 480 4.22 -14.24 2.73
C ILE A 480 5.57 -14.95 2.78
N PHE A 481 5.81 -15.83 1.81
CA PHE A 481 7.11 -16.42 1.55
C PHE A 481 7.66 -15.87 0.24
N THR A 482 8.86 -15.31 0.27
CA THR A 482 9.45 -14.59 -0.87
C THR A 482 9.95 -15.50 -1.99
N GLY A 483 10.19 -16.80 -1.70
CA GLY A 483 10.79 -17.76 -2.62
C GLY A 483 12.28 -17.49 -2.79
N ASP A 484 12.65 -16.53 -3.61
CA ASP A 484 14.04 -16.12 -3.84
C ASP A 484 14.46 -15.01 -2.86
N MET A 485 15.22 -15.38 -1.83
CA MET A 485 15.66 -14.49 -0.76
C MET A 485 17.07 -13.90 -1.00
N LEU A 486 17.56 -13.81 -2.21
CA LEU A 486 18.86 -13.20 -2.50
C LEU A 486 18.89 -11.71 -2.14
N LEU A 487 20.05 -11.22 -1.71
CA LEU A 487 20.24 -9.80 -1.35
C LEU A 487 19.81 -8.84 -2.47
N LYS A 488 20.04 -9.18 -3.73
CA LYS A 488 19.67 -8.39 -4.91
C LYS A 488 18.16 -8.23 -5.12
N ASN A 489 17.33 -9.03 -4.45
CA ASN A 489 15.87 -8.98 -4.53
C ASN A 489 15.27 -8.10 -3.43
N PHE A 490 16.11 -7.59 -2.54
CA PHE A 490 15.77 -6.59 -1.52
C PHE A 490 16.39 -5.25 -1.86
N GLY A 491 15.77 -4.17 -1.39
CA GLY A 491 16.28 -2.83 -1.59
C GLY A 491 16.18 -1.99 -0.33
N VAL A 492 17.06 -0.99 -0.25
CA VAL A 492 17.09 -0.04 0.85
C VAL A 492 16.37 1.24 0.44
N THR A 493 15.39 1.66 1.25
CA THR A 493 14.68 2.92 1.07
C THR A 493 15.54 4.10 1.56
N ARG A 494 15.19 5.33 1.17
CA ARG A 494 15.87 6.57 1.64
C ARG A 494 15.93 6.71 3.18
N HIS A 495 15.05 6.02 3.91
CA HIS A 495 15.03 6.01 5.38
C HIS A 495 15.73 4.78 5.98
N GLY A 496 16.56 4.08 5.19
CA GLY A 496 17.32 2.91 5.64
C GLY A 496 16.50 1.63 5.87
N ARG A 497 15.20 1.62 5.50
CA ARG A 497 14.35 0.44 5.66
C ARG A 497 14.57 -0.53 4.51
N VAL A 498 14.80 -1.81 4.82
CA VAL A 498 14.93 -2.88 3.83
C VAL A 498 13.55 -3.41 3.46
N ILE A 499 13.28 -3.49 2.15
CA ILE A 499 12.03 -3.99 1.57
C ILE A 499 12.31 -4.96 0.42
N PHE A 500 11.39 -5.87 0.15
CA PHE A 500 11.45 -6.83 -0.95
C PHE A 500 10.75 -6.27 -2.20
N TYR A 501 11.30 -6.49 -3.40
CA TYR A 501 10.75 -5.96 -4.65
C TYR A 501 10.71 -6.94 -5.83
N ASP A 502 11.17 -8.19 -5.67
CA ASP A 502 11.10 -9.21 -6.73
C ASP A 502 10.01 -10.24 -6.42
N TYR A 503 8.87 -10.13 -7.10
CA TYR A 503 7.67 -10.90 -6.78
C TYR A 503 7.51 -12.19 -7.58
N ASP A 504 8.49 -12.56 -8.40
CA ASP A 504 8.38 -13.68 -9.35
C ASP A 504 8.07 -15.02 -8.69
N GLU A 505 8.61 -15.28 -7.51
CA GLU A 505 8.48 -16.54 -6.78
C GLU A 505 7.67 -16.43 -5.48
N LEU A 506 7.16 -15.23 -5.20
CA LEU A 506 6.40 -14.96 -3.99
C LEU A 506 5.14 -15.85 -3.89
N CYS A 507 4.89 -16.43 -2.71
CA CYS A 507 3.69 -17.25 -2.44
C CYS A 507 3.23 -17.08 -0.98
N LEU A 508 2.09 -17.70 -0.64
CA LEU A 508 1.70 -17.77 0.77
C LEU A 508 2.62 -18.73 1.52
N LEU A 509 3.06 -18.32 2.71
CA LEU A 509 3.85 -19.17 3.58
C LEU A 509 3.14 -20.50 3.87
N THR A 510 1.82 -20.46 4.01
CA THR A 510 0.99 -21.65 4.26
C THR A 510 0.91 -22.63 3.09
N ASP A 511 1.28 -22.20 1.87
CA ASP A 511 1.30 -23.05 0.69
C ASP A 511 2.62 -23.81 0.55
N CYS A 512 3.67 -23.38 1.27
CA CYS A 512 4.97 -24.05 1.30
C CYS A 512 4.94 -25.32 2.14
N ARG A 513 5.80 -26.27 1.81
CA ARG A 513 6.04 -27.47 2.58
C ARG A 513 7.47 -27.47 3.12
N PHE A 514 7.65 -26.93 4.33
CA PHE A 514 8.95 -26.92 5.00
C PHE A 514 9.31 -28.33 5.49
N ARG A 515 10.48 -28.79 5.09
CA ARG A 515 11.01 -30.13 5.39
C ARG A 515 12.45 -30.02 5.87
N ARG A 516 12.82 -30.97 6.74
CA ARG A 516 14.24 -31.23 7.05
C ARG A 516 14.89 -31.96 5.88
N LEU A 517 16.16 -31.68 5.64
CA LEU A 517 16.94 -32.46 4.69
C LEU A 517 17.01 -33.90 5.20
N PRO A 518 16.65 -34.91 4.37
CA PRO A 518 16.87 -36.30 4.74
C PRO A 518 18.36 -36.57 4.94
N GLU A 519 18.71 -37.36 5.97
CA GLU A 519 20.08 -37.80 6.15
C GLU A 519 20.49 -38.70 4.98
N ALA A 520 21.70 -38.52 4.45
CA ALA A 520 22.23 -39.34 3.39
C ALA A 520 22.39 -40.79 3.89
N VAL A 521 21.90 -41.73 3.09
CA VAL A 521 22.00 -43.15 3.43
C VAL A 521 23.34 -43.73 2.98
N HIS A 522 23.88 -43.18 1.88
CA HIS A 522 25.16 -43.57 1.32
C HIS A 522 26.08 -42.36 1.12
N PRO A 523 27.41 -42.52 1.22
CA PRO A 523 28.35 -41.43 0.98
C PRO A 523 28.23 -40.80 -0.44
N GLU A 524 27.75 -41.58 -1.40
CA GLU A 524 27.49 -41.14 -2.78
C GLU A 524 26.33 -40.15 -2.87
N ASP A 525 25.37 -40.23 -1.93
CA ASP A 525 24.20 -39.34 -1.86
C ASP A 525 24.62 -37.91 -1.48
N GLU A 526 25.64 -37.77 -0.62
CA GLU A 526 26.19 -36.47 -0.21
C GLU A 526 26.90 -35.73 -1.37
N MET A 527 27.41 -36.49 -2.33
CA MET A 527 28.16 -35.96 -3.48
C MET A 527 27.32 -35.89 -4.75
N ALA A 528 26.04 -36.27 -4.70
CA ALA A 528 25.16 -36.27 -5.85
C ALA A 528 24.83 -34.83 -6.30
N ALA A 529 24.93 -34.57 -7.59
CA ALA A 529 24.55 -33.27 -8.17
C ALA A 529 23.03 -33.04 -8.18
N GLU A 530 22.24 -34.11 -8.08
CA GLU A 530 20.78 -34.05 -7.97
C GLU A 530 20.32 -34.65 -6.63
N PRO A 531 19.21 -34.12 -6.06
CA PRO A 531 18.67 -34.68 -4.82
C PRO A 531 18.34 -36.18 -4.96
N TRP A 532 18.90 -37.02 -4.10
CA TRP A 532 18.63 -38.46 -4.04
C TRP A 532 17.23 -38.81 -3.48
N PHE A 533 16.49 -37.79 -3.03
CA PHE A 533 15.11 -37.88 -2.52
C PHE A 533 14.16 -37.08 -3.38
N HIS A 534 12.87 -37.42 -3.31
CA HIS A 534 11.84 -36.67 -4.06
C HIS A 534 11.67 -35.24 -3.52
N VAL A 535 11.77 -34.28 -4.42
CA VAL A 535 11.52 -32.84 -4.15
C VAL A 535 10.27 -32.44 -4.94
N GLY A 536 9.21 -32.05 -4.24
CA GLY A 536 8.00 -31.50 -4.83
C GLY A 536 8.12 -29.98 -5.05
N ASP A 537 7.25 -29.42 -5.90
CA ASP A 537 7.29 -28.01 -6.29
C ASP A 537 7.12 -27.02 -5.12
N SER A 538 6.47 -27.45 -4.03
CA SER A 538 6.27 -26.64 -2.82
C SER A 538 7.24 -26.95 -1.68
N ASP A 539 8.15 -27.94 -1.88
CA ASP A 539 9.10 -28.33 -0.84
C ASP A 539 10.15 -27.23 -0.63
N VAL A 540 10.41 -26.90 0.63
CA VAL A 540 11.38 -25.89 1.04
C VAL A 540 12.26 -26.46 2.14
N PHE A 541 13.58 -26.34 1.98
CA PHE A 541 14.60 -26.83 2.91
C PHE A 541 15.38 -25.66 3.53
N PRO A 542 14.96 -25.11 4.67
CA PRO A 542 15.60 -23.95 5.29
C PRO A 542 17.08 -24.14 5.62
N GLU A 543 17.52 -25.36 5.89
CA GLU A 543 18.91 -25.71 6.14
C GLU A 543 19.82 -25.37 4.93
N GLN A 544 19.25 -25.32 3.73
CA GLN A 544 19.95 -24.92 2.49
C GLN A 544 19.97 -23.42 2.25
N PHE A 545 19.35 -22.60 3.08
CA PHE A 545 19.31 -21.16 2.87
C PHE A 545 20.64 -20.47 3.14
N ARG A 546 21.54 -21.08 3.93
CA ARG A 546 22.77 -20.44 4.37
C ARG A 546 23.60 -19.81 3.25
N PRO A 547 23.87 -20.46 2.12
CA PRO A 547 24.65 -19.87 1.01
C PRO A 547 23.98 -18.65 0.35
N PHE A 548 22.67 -18.53 0.47
CA PHE A 548 21.86 -17.50 -0.17
C PHE A 548 21.54 -16.33 0.76
N LEU A 549 21.31 -16.61 2.04
CA LEU A 549 20.89 -15.64 3.06
C LEU A 549 22.04 -15.00 3.80
N VAL A 550 23.13 -15.74 4.02
CA VAL A 550 24.23 -15.31 4.91
C VAL A 550 25.35 -14.73 4.06
N PRO A 551 25.61 -13.41 4.09
CA PRO A 551 26.75 -12.81 3.42
C PRO A 551 28.08 -13.34 4.00
N ASN A 552 29.16 -13.13 3.26
CA ASN A 552 30.50 -13.49 3.76
C ASN A 552 31.03 -12.47 4.79
N GLY A 553 31.91 -12.94 5.68
CA GLY A 553 32.61 -12.09 6.63
C GLY A 553 31.74 -11.48 7.72
N ARG A 554 32.07 -10.27 8.19
CA ARG A 554 31.43 -9.60 9.32
C ARG A 554 29.92 -9.47 9.17
N LEU A 555 29.41 -9.17 7.98
CA LEU A 555 27.98 -9.04 7.73
C LEU A 555 27.25 -10.38 7.93
N GLY A 556 27.89 -11.50 7.60
CA GLY A 556 27.34 -12.84 7.89
C GLY A 556 27.30 -13.16 9.37
N GLU A 557 28.31 -12.75 10.13
CA GLU A 557 28.30 -12.89 11.60
C GLU A 557 27.12 -12.12 12.21
N VAL A 558 26.93 -10.86 11.80
CA VAL A 558 25.80 -10.02 12.25
C VAL A 558 24.46 -10.65 11.87
N PHE A 559 24.33 -11.18 10.64
CA PHE A 559 23.10 -11.89 10.27
C PHE A 559 22.81 -13.09 11.17
N LEU A 560 23.81 -13.92 11.43
CA LEU A 560 23.67 -15.11 12.27
C LEU A 560 23.40 -14.77 13.74
N GLU A 561 23.99 -13.70 14.25
CA GLU A 561 23.73 -13.21 15.61
C GLU A 561 22.25 -12.84 15.83
N HIS A 562 21.59 -12.26 14.81
CA HIS A 562 20.24 -11.74 14.93
C HIS A 562 19.15 -12.63 14.31
N HIS A 563 19.50 -13.52 13.37
CA HIS A 563 18.53 -14.21 12.50
C HIS A 563 18.88 -15.67 12.19
N ALA A 564 19.68 -16.34 13.03
CA ALA A 564 20.05 -17.74 12.81
C ALA A 564 18.84 -18.68 12.72
N GLU A 565 17.74 -18.33 13.38
CA GLU A 565 16.48 -19.10 13.36
C GLU A 565 15.89 -19.25 11.96
N LEU A 566 16.12 -18.29 11.04
CA LEU A 566 15.65 -18.36 9.66
C LEU A 566 16.25 -19.54 8.88
N LEU A 567 17.35 -20.10 9.36
CA LEU A 567 18.01 -21.29 8.79
C LEU A 567 17.45 -22.60 9.34
N THR A 568 16.44 -22.57 10.20
CA THR A 568 15.88 -23.76 10.86
C THR A 568 14.47 -24.06 10.36
N VAL A 569 14.17 -25.33 10.16
CA VAL A 569 12.83 -25.78 9.76
C VAL A 569 11.79 -25.45 10.82
N ASP A 570 12.18 -25.52 12.10
CA ASP A 570 11.28 -25.33 13.23
C ASP A 570 10.69 -23.91 13.29
N TYR A 571 11.48 -22.88 12.95
CA TYR A 571 11.00 -21.49 12.83
C TYR A 571 9.85 -21.39 11.79
N TRP A 572 10.06 -21.95 10.60
CA TRP A 572 9.07 -21.83 9.51
C TRP A 572 7.80 -22.63 9.79
N LEU A 573 7.93 -23.82 10.38
CA LEU A 573 6.78 -24.63 10.79
C LEU A 573 5.98 -23.93 11.91
N ALA A 574 6.66 -23.36 12.91
CA ALA A 574 6.00 -22.59 13.97
C ALA A 574 5.26 -21.38 13.38
N MET A 575 5.86 -20.65 12.44
CA MET A 575 5.22 -19.52 11.77
C MET A 575 4.01 -19.96 10.95
N GLN A 576 4.09 -21.07 10.21
CA GLN A 576 2.93 -21.64 9.51
C GLN A 576 1.79 -22.01 10.45
N GLN A 577 2.11 -22.60 11.60
CA GLN A 577 1.12 -22.98 12.60
C GLN A 577 0.37 -21.76 13.13
N ARG A 578 1.08 -20.68 13.44
CA ARG A 578 0.49 -19.40 13.86
C ARG A 578 -0.45 -18.84 12.78
N GLN A 579 -0.03 -18.86 11.51
CA GLN A 579 -0.86 -18.40 10.38
C GLN A 579 -2.13 -19.26 10.21
N ARG A 580 -2.02 -20.60 10.31
CA ARG A 580 -3.17 -21.52 10.22
C ARG A 580 -4.13 -21.37 11.41
N ALA A 581 -3.62 -21.01 12.57
CA ALA A 581 -4.42 -20.67 13.75
C ALA A 581 -5.15 -19.31 13.61
N GLY A 582 -4.89 -18.56 12.53
CA GLY A 582 -5.46 -17.22 12.32
C GLY A 582 -4.89 -16.16 13.26
N GLU A 583 -3.71 -16.40 13.82
CA GLU A 583 -3.04 -15.44 14.68
C GLU A 583 -2.62 -14.22 13.87
N VAL A 584 -3.06 -13.04 14.30
CA VAL A 584 -2.59 -11.78 13.76
C VAL A 584 -1.31 -11.39 14.48
N VAL A 585 -0.18 -11.54 13.80
CA VAL A 585 1.12 -11.20 14.38
C VAL A 585 1.24 -9.68 14.51
N GLU A 586 1.82 -9.26 15.63
CA GLU A 586 2.11 -7.86 15.90
C GLU A 586 3.44 -7.47 15.27
N PHE A 587 3.50 -6.28 14.71
CA PHE A 587 4.74 -5.68 14.26
C PHE A 587 4.68 -4.15 14.42
N PHE A 588 5.84 -3.55 14.59
CA PHE A 588 5.99 -2.12 14.86
C PHE A 588 6.72 -1.45 13.68
N PRO A 589 6.18 -0.33 13.14
CA PRO A 589 6.85 0.40 12.05
C PRO A 589 8.03 1.25 12.50
N TYR A 590 8.28 1.32 13.80
CA TYR A 590 9.36 2.09 14.44
C TYR A 590 10.32 1.18 15.20
N PRO A 591 11.59 1.62 15.42
CA PRO A 591 12.59 0.82 16.14
C PRO A 591 12.19 0.54 17.59
N GLN A 592 12.65 -0.59 18.14
CA GLN A 592 12.43 -0.95 19.55
C GLN A 592 12.92 0.14 20.52
N ALA A 593 14.00 0.84 20.19
CA ALA A 593 14.52 1.95 21.00
C ALA A 593 13.54 3.15 21.15
N ARG A 594 12.50 3.23 20.32
CA ARG A 594 11.45 4.24 20.42
C ARG A 594 10.28 3.80 21.28
N ARG A 595 10.23 2.53 21.71
CA ARG A 595 9.13 1.98 22.48
C ARG A 595 9.25 2.36 23.95
N LEU A 596 8.14 2.87 24.50
CA LEU A 596 8.04 3.25 25.92
C LEU A 596 7.74 2.00 26.76
N GLY A 597 8.37 1.92 27.93
CA GLY A 597 8.11 0.85 28.90
C GLY A 597 8.96 -0.43 28.74
N GLU A 598 9.60 -0.70 27.61
CA GLU A 598 10.59 -1.80 27.50
C GLU A 598 11.99 -1.39 28.02
N ALA A 599 12.24 -0.10 28.17
CA ALA A 599 13.49 0.44 28.70
C ALA A 599 13.63 0.32 30.25
N VAL A 600 12.57 -0.04 30.96
CA VAL A 600 12.55 -0.12 32.45
C VAL A 600 12.90 -1.54 32.94
N GLY A 601 13.11 -2.49 32.06
CA GLY A 601 13.36 -3.91 32.36
C GLY A 601 14.80 -4.39 32.04
N ARG A 602 15.81 -3.49 32.02
CA ARG A 602 17.24 -3.89 31.96
C ARG A 602 18.02 -3.34 33.13
#